data_66257da0bb2a2abd6b07e202dbe716b4
#
_entry.id   66257da0bb2a2abd6b07e202dbe716b4
#
_cell.length_a   1.000
_cell.length_b   1.000
_cell.length_c   1.000
_cell.angle_alpha   90.00
_cell.angle_beta   90.00
_cell.angle_gamma   90.00
#
_symmetry.space_group_name_H-M   'P 1'
#
loop_
_entity.id
_entity.type
_entity.pdbx_description
1 polymer ?
#
loop_
_entity_poly.entity_id
_entity_poly.type
_entity_poly.pdbx_seq_one_letter_code
_entity_poly.pdbx_strand_id
1 'polypeptide(L)'
;MDYNDILSDRVKTIKPSGIRKFFDLASQMEDVISLGVGEPDFTTPWAIREAAIYSIEKGRTFYTANQGLQELREEICRYYQRRFHVDYNPKENCIVTVGGSEGIDIAIRTILNPGEELIVLDPGYVAYSPGVELAGGIPVTINLRQEDEFKLTPELLKAAITPNTKAILINYPSNPTGGFMTKNDYEKIVPIIKESGIIVISDEIYAELSYEEEFCSIASFDEIKDQVIVVSGFSKAFAMTGWRLGYVLANPILTKAMNKIHQYIIMSAPSSAQYGAIEGLRHCYDEVLKMRDSYKARRNFLVKTFNDMGLETFKPQGAFYVFPCIRSTGLTSDEFCEKLLENQKVACVPGTAFGPAGEGFIRVSYAYSLEELKVATQKIKIFVDKCKGNHD
;
A
#
# COMPACT_ATOMS: atom_id res chain seq x y z
N MET A 1 1.79 -28.11 -29.53
CA MET A 1 2.71 -27.40 -28.64
C MET A 1 1.91 -27.06 -27.39
N ASP A 2 2.30 -27.53 -26.22
CA ASP A 2 1.70 -27.06 -24.98
C ASP A 2 2.38 -25.73 -24.60
N TYR A 3 1.63 -24.65 -24.58
CA TYR A 3 2.16 -23.33 -24.24
C TYR A 3 2.63 -23.23 -22.78
N ASN A 4 2.15 -24.11 -21.89
CA ASN A 4 2.64 -24.17 -20.52
C ASN A 4 4.11 -24.58 -20.43
N ASP A 5 4.62 -25.34 -21.38
CA ASP A 5 6.01 -25.82 -21.39
C ASP A 5 7.03 -24.69 -21.70
N ILE A 6 6.57 -23.62 -22.39
CA ILE A 6 7.44 -22.49 -22.74
C ILE A 6 7.45 -21.37 -21.71
N LEU A 7 6.57 -21.42 -20.72
CA LEU A 7 6.55 -20.42 -19.63
C LEU A 7 7.78 -20.62 -18.72
N SER A 8 8.34 -19.51 -18.25
CA SER A 8 9.40 -19.58 -17.24
C SER A 8 8.88 -20.17 -15.93
N ASP A 9 9.71 -20.92 -15.21
CA ASP A 9 9.34 -21.55 -13.94
C ASP A 9 8.84 -20.53 -12.92
N ARG A 10 9.44 -19.33 -12.89
CA ARG A 10 9.00 -18.23 -12.00
C ARG A 10 7.55 -17.80 -12.25
N VAL A 11 7.13 -17.73 -13.53
CA VAL A 11 5.74 -17.35 -13.85
C VAL A 11 4.76 -18.48 -13.52
N LYS A 12 5.18 -19.75 -13.68
CA LYS A 12 4.35 -20.92 -13.36
C LYS A 12 4.03 -21.01 -11.86
N THR A 13 4.94 -20.58 -10.99
CA THR A 13 4.77 -20.64 -9.52
C THR A 13 3.87 -19.55 -8.95
N ILE A 14 3.79 -18.39 -9.62
CA ILE A 14 3.01 -17.24 -9.15
C ILE A 14 1.52 -17.50 -9.34
N LYS A 15 0.78 -17.42 -8.22
CA LYS A 15 -0.68 -17.53 -8.23
C LYS A 15 -1.32 -16.22 -8.73
N PRO A 16 -2.44 -16.30 -9.48
CA PRO A 16 -3.25 -15.12 -9.79
C PRO A 16 -3.67 -14.38 -8.50
N SER A 17 -3.78 -13.06 -8.58
CA SER A 17 -4.20 -12.24 -7.43
C SER A 17 -5.57 -12.66 -6.91
N GLY A 18 -5.65 -13.03 -5.62
CA GLY A 18 -6.91 -13.41 -4.95
C GLY A 18 -7.96 -12.29 -4.97
N ILE A 19 -7.52 -11.01 -4.95
CA ILE A 19 -8.40 -9.84 -5.05
C ILE A 19 -9.17 -9.84 -6.38
N ARG A 20 -8.50 -10.20 -7.49
CA ARG A 20 -9.10 -10.13 -8.84
C ARG A 20 -10.27 -11.09 -9.00
N LYS A 21 -10.20 -12.29 -8.40
CA LYS A 21 -11.30 -13.26 -8.43
C LYS A 21 -12.62 -12.64 -7.94
N PHE A 22 -12.58 -11.89 -6.84
CA PHE A 22 -13.77 -11.27 -6.26
C PHE A 22 -14.27 -10.07 -7.09
N PHE A 23 -13.37 -9.30 -7.71
CA PHE A 23 -13.76 -8.23 -8.63
C PHE A 23 -14.42 -8.77 -9.89
N ASP A 24 -13.89 -9.85 -10.47
CA ASP A 24 -14.44 -10.48 -11.66
C ASP A 24 -15.85 -11.05 -11.39
N LEU A 25 -16.05 -11.64 -10.21
CA LEU A 25 -17.39 -12.10 -9.77
C LEU A 25 -18.36 -10.93 -9.58
N ALA A 26 -17.94 -9.88 -8.88
CA ALA A 26 -18.76 -8.69 -8.63
C ALA A 26 -19.15 -7.96 -9.94
N SER A 27 -18.25 -7.92 -10.93
CA SER A 27 -18.50 -7.26 -12.22
C SER A 27 -19.54 -7.95 -13.10
N GLN A 28 -19.82 -9.25 -12.84
CA GLN A 28 -20.81 -10.02 -13.57
C GLN A 28 -22.23 -9.88 -12.98
N MET A 29 -22.37 -9.19 -11.86
CA MET A 29 -23.64 -9.04 -11.14
C MET A 29 -24.11 -7.59 -11.18
N GLU A 30 -25.42 -7.40 -11.33
CA GLU A 30 -26.05 -6.07 -11.25
C GLU A 30 -26.28 -5.65 -9.80
N ASP A 31 -26.30 -4.34 -9.54
CA ASP A 31 -26.60 -3.70 -8.26
C ASP A 31 -25.66 -4.10 -7.09
N VAL A 32 -24.40 -4.40 -7.37
CA VAL A 32 -23.39 -4.71 -6.37
C VAL A 32 -22.78 -3.43 -5.79
N ILE A 33 -22.78 -3.31 -4.47
CA ILE A 33 -21.98 -2.31 -3.75
C ILE A 33 -20.61 -2.93 -3.49
N SER A 34 -19.59 -2.45 -4.21
CA SER A 34 -18.22 -2.96 -4.03
C SER A 34 -17.48 -2.12 -2.99
N LEU A 35 -17.06 -2.73 -1.89
CA LEU A 35 -16.18 -2.14 -0.86
C LEU A 35 -14.75 -2.69 -0.95
N GLY A 36 -14.43 -3.30 -2.09
CA GLY A 36 -13.14 -3.96 -2.29
C GLY A 36 -12.08 -3.09 -2.96
N VAL A 37 -12.45 -2.02 -3.67
CA VAL A 37 -11.51 -1.22 -4.45
C VAL A 37 -10.62 -0.38 -3.53
N GLY A 38 -9.32 -0.40 -3.79
CA GLY A 38 -8.31 0.31 -3.02
C GLY A 38 -7.87 1.61 -3.68
N GLU A 39 -8.81 2.49 -4.05
CA GLU A 39 -8.50 3.81 -4.62
C GLU A 39 -9.39 4.91 -4.02
N PRO A 40 -8.87 6.15 -3.95
CA PRO A 40 -9.67 7.29 -3.51
C PRO A 40 -10.93 7.48 -4.35
N ASP A 41 -12.06 7.78 -3.70
CA ASP A 41 -13.32 8.18 -4.35
C ASP A 41 -13.37 9.67 -4.69
N PHE A 42 -12.28 10.37 -4.49
CA PHE A 42 -12.13 11.77 -4.85
C PHE A 42 -11.51 11.91 -6.23
N THR A 43 -11.95 12.92 -6.97
CA THR A 43 -11.28 13.32 -8.21
C THR A 43 -9.96 14.03 -7.88
N THR A 44 -8.92 13.77 -8.68
CA THR A 44 -7.66 14.51 -8.61
C THR A 44 -7.93 16.03 -8.56
N PRO A 45 -7.32 16.79 -7.64
CA PRO A 45 -7.50 18.25 -7.52
C PRO A 45 -7.36 18.97 -8.85
N TRP A 46 -8.20 20.00 -9.07
CA TRP A 46 -8.26 20.68 -10.36
C TRP A 46 -6.91 21.27 -10.77
N ALA A 47 -6.20 21.92 -9.86
CA ALA A 47 -4.91 22.52 -10.15
C ALA A 47 -3.89 21.51 -10.72
N ILE A 48 -3.89 20.27 -10.21
CA ILE A 48 -3.05 19.17 -10.74
C ILE A 48 -3.46 18.84 -12.19
N ARG A 49 -4.77 18.69 -12.44
CA ARG A 49 -5.30 18.37 -13.77
C ARG A 49 -5.02 19.48 -14.75
N GLU A 50 -5.25 20.73 -14.36
CA GLU A 50 -4.99 21.92 -15.17
C GLU A 50 -3.52 22.03 -15.57
N ALA A 51 -2.59 21.82 -14.62
CA ALA A 51 -1.15 21.85 -14.92
C ALA A 51 -0.74 20.76 -15.91
N ALA A 52 -1.32 19.58 -15.81
CA ALA A 52 -1.06 18.49 -16.76
C ALA A 52 -1.63 18.81 -18.15
N ILE A 53 -2.87 19.32 -18.25
CA ILE A 53 -3.49 19.78 -19.50
C ILE A 53 -2.62 20.85 -20.15
N TYR A 54 -2.22 21.88 -19.39
CA TYR A 54 -1.36 22.94 -19.84
C TYR A 54 -0.02 22.43 -20.39
N SER A 55 0.56 21.41 -19.73
CA SER A 55 1.82 20.80 -20.20
C SER A 55 1.67 20.18 -21.59
N ILE A 56 0.53 19.54 -21.87
CA ILE A 56 0.19 18.94 -23.17
C ILE A 56 -0.03 20.03 -24.20
N GLU A 57 -0.81 21.07 -23.88
CA GLU A 57 -1.05 22.24 -24.75
C GLU A 57 0.24 22.95 -25.16
N LYS A 58 1.23 22.99 -24.26
CA LYS A 58 2.56 23.57 -24.55
C LYS A 58 3.50 22.60 -25.27
N GLY A 59 3.04 21.43 -25.66
CA GLY A 59 3.84 20.44 -26.37
C GLY A 59 4.95 19.80 -25.50
N ARG A 60 4.80 19.78 -24.15
CA ARG A 60 5.74 19.16 -23.23
C ARG A 60 5.54 17.64 -23.17
N THR A 61 5.67 16.98 -24.34
CA THR A 61 5.35 15.57 -24.55
C THR A 61 6.58 14.71 -24.85
N PHE A 62 7.78 15.23 -24.62
CA PHE A 62 9.04 14.53 -24.83
C PHE A 62 9.45 13.74 -23.59
N TYR A 63 10.39 12.81 -23.76
CA TYR A 63 11.02 12.14 -22.63
C TYR A 63 11.66 13.13 -21.66
N THR A 64 11.46 12.87 -20.37
CA THR A 64 12.23 13.57 -19.33
C THR A 64 13.58 12.88 -19.11
N ALA A 65 14.42 13.40 -18.24
CA ALA A 65 15.55 12.63 -17.71
C ALA A 65 15.02 11.32 -17.09
N ASN A 66 15.81 10.25 -17.12
CA ASN A 66 15.40 8.95 -16.57
C ASN A 66 14.90 9.08 -15.13
N GLN A 67 15.62 9.79 -14.28
CA GLN A 67 15.21 10.03 -12.89
C GLN A 67 13.98 10.94 -12.74
N GLY A 68 13.41 11.44 -13.82
CA GLY A 68 12.31 12.41 -13.83
C GLY A 68 12.77 13.86 -13.89
N LEU A 69 11.80 14.78 -14.03
CA LEU A 69 12.04 16.22 -14.05
C LEU A 69 12.81 16.67 -12.80
N GLN A 70 13.86 17.46 -13.00
CA GLN A 70 14.65 18.02 -11.90
C GLN A 70 13.76 18.80 -10.91
N GLU A 71 12.87 19.60 -11.44
CA GLU A 71 11.93 20.40 -10.65
C GLU A 71 11.03 19.54 -9.78
N LEU A 72 10.50 18.39 -10.30
CA LEU A 72 9.69 17.48 -9.52
C LEU A 72 10.50 16.82 -8.40
N ARG A 73 11.73 16.40 -8.68
CA ARG A 73 12.61 15.79 -7.65
C ARG A 73 12.93 16.77 -6.54
N GLU A 74 13.13 18.05 -6.88
CA GLU A 74 13.32 19.12 -5.90
C GLU A 74 12.08 19.30 -5.01
N GLU A 75 10.87 19.30 -5.59
CA GLU A 75 9.64 19.42 -4.81
C GLU A 75 9.39 18.18 -3.92
N ILE A 76 9.69 16.98 -4.41
CA ILE A 76 9.60 15.74 -3.60
C ILE A 76 10.54 15.84 -2.38
N CYS A 77 11.80 16.24 -2.57
CA CYS A 77 12.74 16.35 -1.47
C CYS A 77 12.33 17.47 -0.48
N ARG A 78 11.87 18.63 -0.96
CA ARG A 78 11.31 19.69 -0.11
C ARG A 78 10.08 19.22 0.67
N TYR A 79 9.23 18.43 0.04
CA TYR A 79 8.04 17.85 0.67
C TYR A 79 8.43 16.90 1.81
N TYR A 80 9.40 15.99 1.60
CA TYR A 80 9.89 15.09 2.65
C TYR A 80 10.53 15.83 3.81
N GLN A 81 11.31 16.84 3.53
CA GLN A 81 11.91 17.67 4.57
C GLN A 81 10.84 18.41 5.40
N ARG A 82 9.83 19.01 4.76
CA ARG A 82 8.76 19.73 5.47
C ARG A 82 7.83 18.80 6.27
N ARG A 83 7.49 17.64 5.69
CA ARG A 83 6.45 16.76 6.24
C ARG A 83 7.00 15.71 7.19
N PHE A 84 8.16 15.18 6.89
CA PHE A 84 8.70 14.01 7.59
C PHE A 84 10.08 14.23 8.19
N HIS A 85 10.61 15.45 8.09
CA HIS A 85 11.91 15.86 8.62
C HIS A 85 13.08 15.02 8.11
N VAL A 86 13.01 14.59 6.83
CA VAL A 86 14.06 13.82 6.19
C VAL A 86 14.64 14.61 5.03
N ASP A 87 15.95 14.85 5.07
CA ASP A 87 16.67 15.57 4.02
C ASP A 87 17.22 14.61 2.96
N TYR A 88 16.94 14.93 1.69
CA TYR A 88 17.46 14.23 0.53
C TYR A 88 17.99 15.20 -0.52
N ASN A 89 19.07 14.81 -1.22
CA ASN A 89 19.57 15.55 -2.38
C ASN A 89 18.76 15.16 -3.62
N PRO A 90 18.04 16.10 -4.27
CA PRO A 90 17.19 15.78 -5.42
C PRO A 90 17.95 15.25 -6.64
N LYS A 91 19.26 15.47 -6.73
CA LYS A 91 20.08 14.97 -7.85
C LYS A 91 20.55 13.54 -7.66
N GLU A 92 20.73 13.11 -6.41
CA GLU A 92 21.41 11.87 -6.08
C GLU A 92 20.52 10.85 -5.39
N ASN A 93 19.46 11.29 -4.68
CA ASN A 93 18.64 10.44 -3.81
C ASN A 93 17.25 10.16 -4.35
N CYS A 94 16.81 10.74 -5.47
CA CYS A 94 15.42 10.68 -5.91
C CYS A 94 15.28 10.16 -7.34
N ILE A 95 14.35 9.18 -7.51
CA ILE A 95 13.88 8.69 -8.82
C ILE A 95 12.37 8.81 -8.87
N VAL A 96 11.83 9.42 -9.92
CA VAL A 96 10.41 9.44 -10.23
C VAL A 96 10.05 8.16 -10.99
N THR A 97 9.05 7.42 -10.51
CA THR A 97 8.68 6.09 -11.00
C THR A 97 7.25 6.04 -11.55
N VAL A 98 6.92 4.98 -12.29
CA VAL A 98 5.56 4.70 -12.78
C VAL A 98 4.71 4.09 -11.64
N GLY A 99 4.34 4.94 -10.69
CA GLY A 99 3.70 4.58 -9.43
C GLY A 99 4.66 3.93 -8.43
N GLY A 100 4.18 3.75 -7.19
CA GLY A 100 4.93 3.03 -6.16
C GLY A 100 5.23 1.58 -6.52
N SER A 101 4.40 0.95 -7.37
CA SER A 101 4.59 -0.44 -7.81
C SER A 101 5.92 -0.64 -8.53
N GLU A 102 6.31 0.28 -9.44
CA GLU A 102 7.64 0.23 -10.04
C GLU A 102 8.73 0.49 -9.01
N GLY A 103 8.51 1.45 -8.10
CA GLY A 103 9.46 1.75 -7.03
C GLY A 103 9.81 0.51 -6.20
N ILE A 104 8.79 -0.27 -5.82
CA ILE A 104 8.96 -1.53 -5.09
C ILE A 104 9.72 -2.57 -5.94
N ASP A 105 9.32 -2.77 -7.20
CA ASP A 105 9.95 -3.75 -8.10
C ASP A 105 11.45 -3.45 -8.30
N ILE A 106 11.81 -2.21 -8.62
CA ILE A 106 13.21 -1.83 -8.82
C ILE A 106 14.02 -1.88 -7.51
N ALA A 107 13.42 -1.59 -6.36
CA ALA A 107 14.07 -1.72 -5.06
C ALA A 107 14.40 -3.20 -4.77
N ILE A 108 13.43 -4.10 -4.91
CA ILE A 108 13.62 -5.54 -4.70
C ILE A 108 14.69 -6.09 -5.64
N ARG A 109 14.60 -5.82 -6.95
CA ARG A 109 15.59 -6.30 -7.95
C ARG A 109 16.98 -5.74 -7.76
N THR A 110 17.12 -4.59 -7.12
CA THR A 110 18.42 -3.97 -6.85
C THR A 110 19.19 -4.68 -5.75
N ILE A 111 18.48 -5.25 -4.77
CA ILE A 111 19.11 -5.75 -3.54
C ILE A 111 19.15 -7.28 -3.43
N LEU A 112 18.30 -8.01 -4.18
CA LEU A 112 18.21 -9.45 -4.07
C LEU A 112 19.01 -10.18 -5.17
N ASN A 113 19.81 -11.15 -4.76
CA ASN A 113 20.28 -12.22 -5.61
C ASN A 113 19.36 -13.45 -5.50
N PRO A 114 19.40 -14.38 -6.47
CA PRO A 114 18.64 -15.63 -6.39
C PRO A 114 18.93 -16.40 -5.10
N GLY A 115 17.85 -16.77 -4.38
CA GLY A 115 17.94 -17.53 -3.13
C GLY A 115 18.15 -16.70 -1.86
N GLU A 116 18.34 -15.38 -1.96
CA GLU A 116 18.39 -14.51 -0.80
C GLU A 116 16.97 -14.17 -0.30
N GLU A 117 16.86 -13.90 1.00
CA GLU A 117 15.59 -13.70 1.67
C GLU A 117 15.22 -12.23 1.78
N LEU A 118 13.92 -11.95 1.59
CA LEU A 118 13.29 -10.69 1.92
C LEU A 118 12.08 -10.92 2.83
N ILE A 119 12.09 -10.28 4.00
CA ILE A 119 10.99 -10.36 4.96
C ILE A 119 9.82 -9.53 4.46
N VAL A 120 8.61 -10.12 4.43
CA VAL A 120 7.34 -9.46 4.12
C VAL A 120 6.36 -9.65 5.27
N LEU A 121 5.50 -8.66 5.51
CA LEU A 121 4.50 -8.72 6.55
C LEU A 121 3.21 -9.39 6.03
N ASP A 122 2.60 -10.25 6.83
CA ASP A 122 1.36 -10.96 6.54
C ASP A 122 0.33 -10.68 7.67
N PRO A 123 -0.87 -10.14 7.37
CA PRO A 123 -1.39 -9.77 6.06
C PRO A 123 -0.67 -8.54 5.47
N GLY A 124 -0.41 -8.57 4.18
CA GLY A 124 0.29 -7.50 3.46
C GLY A 124 -0.23 -7.30 2.03
N TYR A 125 0.23 -6.24 1.37
CA TYR A 125 -0.19 -5.97 0.00
C TYR A 125 0.23 -7.10 -0.93
N VAL A 126 -0.72 -7.57 -1.73
CA VAL A 126 -0.64 -8.79 -2.56
C VAL A 126 0.53 -8.87 -3.54
N ALA A 127 1.15 -7.73 -3.88
CA ALA A 127 2.24 -7.70 -4.83
C ALA A 127 3.64 -7.92 -4.22
N TYR A 128 3.77 -7.91 -2.89
CA TYR A 128 5.10 -7.98 -2.26
C TYR A 128 5.77 -9.34 -2.44
N SER A 129 5.14 -10.42 -1.98
CA SER A 129 5.70 -11.78 -2.13
C SER A 129 5.93 -12.17 -3.60
N PRO A 130 4.98 -11.96 -4.54
CA PRO A 130 5.23 -12.18 -5.96
C PRO A 130 6.38 -11.34 -6.53
N GLY A 131 6.56 -10.10 -6.07
CA GLY A 131 7.69 -9.25 -6.47
C GLY A 131 9.04 -9.85 -6.06
N VAL A 132 9.12 -10.40 -4.83
CA VAL A 132 10.32 -11.10 -4.33
C VAL A 132 10.61 -12.36 -5.16
N GLU A 133 9.59 -13.18 -5.43
CA GLU A 133 9.71 -14.39 -6.24
C GLU A 133 10.14 -14.08 -7.69
N LEU A 134 9.56 -13.04 -8.31
CA LEU A 134 9.94 -12.58 -9.65
C LEU A 134 11.39 -12.09 -9.71
N ALA A 135 11.90 -11.51 -8.65
CA ALA A 135 13.32 -11.14 -8.55
C ALA A 135 14.23 -12.35 -8.30
N GLY A 136 13.67 -13.53 -8.00
CA GLY A 136 14.40 -14.76 -7.69
C GLY A 136 14.76 -14.92 -6.21
N GLY A 137 14.27 -14.04 -5.34
CA GLY A 137 14.41 -14.13 -3.90
C GLY A 137 13.38 -15.06 -3.25
N ILE A 138 13.51 -15.23 -1.94
CA ILE A 138 12.63 -16.05 -1.11
C ILE A 138 11.87 -15.10 -0.16
N PRO A 139 10.54 -14.99 -0.27
CA PRO A 139 9.76 -14.23 0.68
C PRO A 139 9.67 -14.98 2.02
N VAL A 140 10.09 -14.33 3.11
CA VAL A 140 9.96 -14.82 4.48
C VAL A 140 8.86 -14.03 5.16
N THR A 141 7.77 -14.69 5.59
CA THR A 141 6.61 -14.00 6.13
C THR A 141 6.68 -13.83 7.66
N ILE A 142 6.35 -12.63 8.14
CA ILE A 142 6.05 -12.37 9.55
C ILE A 142 4.53 -12.25 9.70
N ASN A 143 3.93 -13.16 10.47
CA ASN A 143 2.49 -13.12 10.75
C ASN A 143 2.19 -12.07 11.81
N LEU A 144 1.55 -10.99 11.41
CA LEU A 144 1.07 -9.94 12.31
C LEU A 144 -0.26 -10.34 12.97
N ARG A 145 -0.53 -9.80 14.15
CA ARG A 145 -1.71 -10.16 14.94
C ARG A 145 -2.55 -8.94 15.30
N GLN A 146 -3.85 -9.16 15.43
CA GLN A 146 -4.80 -8.11 15.80
C GLN A 146 -4.52 -7.57 17.22
N GLU A 147 -4.09 -8.44 18.14
CA GLU A 147 -3.74 -8.06 19.53
C GLU A 147 -2.61 -7.02 19.58
N ASP A 148 -1.73 -7.04 18.59
CA ASP A 148 -0.64 -6.08 18.42
C ASP A 148 -1.02 -4.95 17.45
N GLU A 149 -2.31 -4.79 17.13
CA GLU A 149 -2.81 -3.82 16.11
C GLU A 149 -2.12 -3.99 14.74
N PHE A 150 -1.73 -5.22 14.40
CA PHE A 150 -0.96 -5.57 13.20
C PHE A 150 0.37 -4.80 13.07
N LYS A 151 1.02 -4.50 14.18
CA LYS A 151 2.34 -3.88 14.24
C LYS A 151 3.46 -4.91 14.17
N LEU A 152 4.58 -4.50 13.59
CA LEU A 152 5.83 -5.26 13.65
C LEU A 152 6.47 -5.06 15.03
N THR A 153 6.60 -6.14 15.81
CA THR A 153 7.26 -6.09 17.11
C THR A 153 8.75 -6.47 17.00
N PRO A 154 9.59 -6.05 17.97
CA PRO A 154 11.00 -6.43 18.03
C PRO A 154 11.24 -7.94 18.04
N GLU A 155 10.38 -8.68 18.74
CA GLU A 155 10.47 -10.13 18.87
C GLU A 155 10.23 -10.82 17.53
N LEU A 156 9.18 -10.41 16.81
CA LEU A 156 8.85 -10.93 15.49
C LEU A 156 9.96 -10.64 14.49
N LEU A 157 10.51 -9.41 14.49
CA LEU A 157 11.60 -9.05 13.60
C LEU A 157 12.86 -9.87 13.87
N LYS A 158 13.29 -9.99 15.15
CA LYS A 158 14.47 -10.79 15.53
C LYS A 158 14.34 -12.25 15.12
N ALA A 159 13.15 -12.83 15.30
CA ALA A 159 12.90 -14.22 14.98
C ALA A 159 12.93 -14.53 13.47
N ALA A 160 12.65 -13.53 12.62
CA ALA A 160 12.59 -13.69 11.18
C ALA A 160 13.95 -13.47 10.48
N ILE A 161 14.89 -12.78 11.12
CA ILE A 161 16.20 -12.49 10.52
C ILE A 161 17.08 -13.74 10.55
N THR A 162 17.59 -14.11 9.37
CA THR A 162 18.57 -15.20 9.18
C THR A 162 19.86 -14.64 8.54
N PRO A 163 20.94 -15.42 8.44
CA PRO A 163 22.14 -15.01 7.69
C PRO A 163 21.87 -14.74 6.19
N ASN A 164 20.77 -15.25 5.62
CA ASN A 164 20.39 -15.04 4.21
C ASN A 164 19.47 -13.82 4.03
N THR A 165 18.99 -13.21 5.11
CA THR A 165 18.08 -12.07 5.05
C THR A 165 18.81 -10.84 4.53
N LYS A 166 18.34 -10.27 3.41
CA LYS A 166 18.87 -9.04 2.81
C LYS A 166 18.06 -7.81 3.15
N ALA A 167 16.74 -7.97 3.27
CA ALA A 167 15.87 -6.83 3.48
C ALA A 167 14.58 -7.21 4.19
N ILE A 168 13.90 -6.19 4.68
CA ILE A 168 12.50 -6.23 5.08
C ILE A 168 11.70 -5.20 4.29
N LEU A 169 10.49 -5.56 3.84
CA LEU A 169 9.53 -4.64 3.25
C LEU A 169 8.43 -4.37 4.27
N ILE A 170 8.28 -3.11 4.65
CA ILE A 170 7.25 -2.64 5.55
C ILE A 170 6.31 -1.68 4.83
N ASN A 171 5.01 -1.73 5.16
CA ASN A 171 4.00 -0.80 4.66
C ASN A 171 3.16 -0.28 5.83
N TYR A 172 3.43 0.94 6.24
CA TYR A 172 2.67 1.65 7.27
C TYR A 172 2.43 3.09 6.83
N PRO A 173 1.18 3.60 6.95
CA PRO A 173 -0.06 2.89 7.28
C PRO A 173 -0.35 1.74 6.30
N SER A 174 -0.87 0.63 6.82
CA SER A 174 -0.89 -0.66 6.11
C SER A 174 -2.14 -0.87 5.24
N ASN A 175 -1.94 -1.48 4.10
CA ASN A 175 -2.95 -2.20 3.33
C ASN A 175 -2.68 -3.70 3.51
N PRO A 176 -3.59 -4.52 4.10
CA PRO A 176 -5.04 -4.31 4.22
C PRO A 176 -5.51 -3.80 5.57
N THR A 177 -4.70 -3.80 6.62
CA THR A 177 -5.15 -3.75 8.00
C THR A 177 -5.47 -2.34 8.51
N GLY A 178 -4.82 -1.30 7.93
CA GLY A 178 -4.80 0.04 8.52
C GLY A 178 -3.90 0.16 9.75
N GLY A 179 -3.07 -0.86 10.01
CA GLY A 179 -2.04 -0.84 11.05
C GLY A 179 -1.10 0.33 10.88
N PHE A 180 -0.53 0.81 11.99
CA PHE A 180 0.26 2.03 12.02
C PHE A 180 1.42 1.88 13.00
N MET A 181 2.63 2.31 12.59
CA MET A 181 3.80 2.35 13.47
C MET A 181 4.07 3.79 13.90
N THR A 182 4.08 4.02 15.21
CA THR A 182 4.46 5.30 15.79
C THR A 182 5.99 5.44 15.83
N LYS A 183 6.48 6.66 16.09
CA LYS A 183 7.91 6.88 16.32
C LYS A 183 8.46 5.95 17.43
N ASN A 184 7.73 5.81 18.51
CA ASN A 184 8.12 4.93 19.63
C ASN A 184 8.14 3.44 19.24
N ASP A 185 7.30 3.00 18.31
CA ASP A 185 7.34 1.64 17.80
C ASP A 185 8.59 1.42 16.93
N TYR A 186 8.94 2.39 16.07
CA TYR A 186 10.17 2.35 15.28
C TYR A 186 11.43 2.39 16.16
N GLU A 187 11.48 3.21 17.20
CA GLU A 187 12.61 3.27 18.16
C GLU A 187 12.99 1.90 18.74
N LYS A 188 12.03 0.98 18.85
CA LYS A 188 12.26 -0.38 19.36
C LYS A 188 12.88 -1.32 18.32
N ILE A 189 12.61 -1.13 17.03
CA ILE A 189 13.09 -2.02 15.95
C ILE A 189 14.32 -1.48 15.24
N VAL A 190 14.54 -0.17 15.25
CA VAL A 190 15.71 0.49 14.63
C VAL A 190 17.06 -0.09 15.07
N PRO A 191 17.32 -0.35 16.37
CA PRO A 191 18.57 -0.99 16.80
C PRO A 191 18.78 -2.37 16.17
N ILE A 192 17.71 -3.16 16.00
CA ILE A 192 17.77 -4.50 15.39
C ILE A 192 18.15 -4.40 13.91
N ILE A 193 17.53 -3.46 13.18
CA ILE A 193 17.82 -3.19 11.76
C ILE A 193 19.28 -2.75 11.60
N LYS A 194 19.73 -1.85 12.45
CA LYS A 194 21.11 -1.36 12.45
C LYS A 194 22.12 -2.48 12.67
N GLU A 195 21.91 -3.30 13.70
CA GLU A 195 22.79 -4.41 14.06
C GLU A 195 22.83 -5.50 12.97
N SER A 196 21.69 -5.83 12.39
CA SER A 196 21.60 -6.85 11.35
C SER A 196 22.12 -6.38 9.99
N GLY A 197 22.19 -5.08 9.74
CA GLY A 197 22.62 -4.49 8.46
C GLY A 197 21.66 -4.73 7.31
N ILE A 198 20.43 -5.21 7.55
CA ILE A 198 19.44 -5.43 6.49
C ILE A 198 18.92 -4.11 5.92
N ILE A 199 18.51 -4.14 4.66
CA ILE A 199 17.86 -3.00 4.00
C ILE A 199 16.38 -2.95 4.38
N VAL A 200 15.83 -1.75 4.59
CA VAL A 200 14.40 -1.53 4.76
C VAL A 200 13.83 -0.94 3.49
N ILE A 201 12.90 -1.63 2.85
CA ILE A 201 12.03 -1.04 1.82
C ILE A 201 10.78 -0.55 2.55
N SER A 202 10.62 0.76 2.67
CA SER A 202 9.49 1.39 3.35
C SER A 202 8.49 1.91 2.33
N ASP A 203 7.36 1.21 2.18
CA ASP A 203 6.23 1.67 1.37
C ASP A 203 5.38 2.64 2.19
N GLU A 204 5.55 3.93 1.91
CA GLU A 204 4.93 5.05 2.61
C GLU A 204 3.79 5.69 1.80
N ILE A 205 3.17 4.94 0.88
CA ILE A 205 2.13 5.45 -0.03
C ILE A 205 0.91 6.04 0.70
N TYR A 206 0.65 5.63 1.94
CA TYR A 206 -0.45 6.11 2.77
C TYR A 206 -0.02 7.13 3.84
N ALA A 207 1.21 7.62 3.84
CA ALA A 207 1.76 8.50 4.87
C ALA A 207 0.85 9.68 5.25
N GLU A 208 0.29 10.38 4.26
CA GLU A 208 -0.62 11.52 4.48
C GLU A 208 -2.03 11.14 4.94
N LEU A 209 -2.39 9.87 4.83
CA LEU A 209 -3.66 9.35 5.33
C LEU A 209 -3.49 8.77 6.74
N SER A 210 -2.91 9.56 7.64
CA SER A 210 -2.74 9.29 9.07
C SER A 210 -3.68 10.19 9.86
N TYR A 211 -4.31 9.67 10.91
CA TYR A 211 -5.49 10.31 11.50
C TYR A 211 -5.28 10.98 12.86
N GLU A 212 -4.90 10.24 13.88
CA GLU A 212 -4.68 10.78 15.23
C GLU A 212 -3.20 11.09 15.48
N GLU A 213 -2.32 10.17 15.09
CA GLU A 213 -0.88 10.29 15.26
C GLU A 213 -0.23 10.90 14.02
N GLU A 214 0.83 11.65 14.20
CA GLU A 214 1.64 12.14 13.09
C GLU A 214 2.46 10.98 12.50
N PHE A 215 2.46 10.89 11.17
CA PHE A 215 3.26 9.87 10.49
C PHE A 215 4.75 10.11 10.71
N CYS A 216 5.45 9.06 11.08
CA CYS A 216 6.89 9.03 11.21
C CYS A 216 7.48 8.16 10.09
N SER A 217 8.28 8.75 9.19
CA SER A 217 9.06 7.96 8.25
C SER A 217 10.20 7.25 8.98
N ILE A 218 10.39 5.96 8.72
CA ILE A 218 11.53 5.23 9.29
C ILE A 218 12.88 5.80 8.81
N ALA A 219 12.90 6.49 7.68
CA ALA A 219 14.08 7.17 7.17
C ALA A 219 14.48 8.41 8.00
N SER A 220 13.64 8.84 8.97
CA SER A 220 13.99 9.93 9.90
C SER A 220 14.96 9.52 11.01
N PHE A 221 15.26 8.22 11.12
CA PHE A 221 16.27 7.71 12.05
C PHE A 221 17.64 7.71 11.37
N ASP A 222 18.46 8.72 11.67
CA ASP A 222 19.77 8.95 11.03
C ASP A 222 20.69 7.72 11.08
N GLU A 223 20.59 6.91 12.12
CA GLU A 223 21.43 5.74 12.36
C GLU A 223 21.18 4.58 11.38
N ILE A 224 20.05 4.56 10.66
CA ILE A 224 19.71 3.57 9.62
C ILE A 224 19.29 4.20 8.30
N LYS A 225 19.32 5.51 8.17
CA LYS A 225 18.85 6.23 6.98
C LYS A 225 19.45 5.68 5.68
N ASP A 226 20.73 5.34 5.69
CA ASP A 226 21.42 4.78 4.52
C ASP A 226 21.00 3.34 4.18
N GLN A 227 20.32 2.66 5.11
CA GLN A 227 19.74 1.33 4.92
C GLN A 227 18.27 1.39 4.45
N VAL A 228 17.67 2.61 4.35
CA VAL A 228 16.25 2.76 4.00
C VAL A 228 16.10 3.15 2.53
N ILE A 229 15.22 2.42 1.85
CA ILE A 229 14.65 2.77 0.54
C ILE A 229 13.20 3.16 0.80
N VAL A 230 12.89 4.45 0.72
CA VAL A 230 11.50 4.92 0.79
C VAL A 230 10.86 4.78 -0.58
N VAL A 231 9.69 4.17 -0.64
CA VAL A 231 8.82 4.13 -1.81
C VAL A 231 7.52 4.85 -1.48
N SER A 232 7.14 5.82 -2.29
CA SER A 232 5.88 6.52 -2.10
C SER A 232 5.34 7.04 -3.44
N GLY A 233 4.31 7.89 -3.42
CA GLY A 233 3.74 8.41 -4.65
C GLY A 233 2.49 9.25 -4.45
N PHE A 234 1.86 9.57 -5.57
CA PHE A 234 0.76 10.52 -5.62
C PHE A 234 -0.62 9.83 -5.64
N SER A 235 -0.65 8.51 -5.78
CA SER A 235 -1.87 7.73 -6.00
C SER A 235 -2.93 7.94 -4.92
N LYS A 236 -2.53 8.03 -3.64
CA LYS A 236 -3.45 8.05 -2.51
C LYS A 236 -3.69 9.46 -1.96
N ALA A 237 -2.62 10.15 -1.58
CA ALA A 237 -2.71 11.50 -1.02
C ALA A 237 -3.31 12.52 -1.98
N PHE A 238 -3.03 12.40 -3.28
CA PHE A 238 -3.48 13.35 -4.30
C PHE A 238 -4.55 12.79 -5.24
N ALA A 239 -5.14 11.62 -4.93
CA ALA A 239 -6.13 10.95 -5.77
C ALA A 239 -5.66 10.79 -7.24
N MET A 240 -4.42 10.34 -7.43
CA MET A 240 -3.77 10.20 -8.74
C MET A 240 -3.50 8.73 -9.11
N THR A 241 -4.42 7.81 -8.81
CA THR A 241 -4.22 6.37 -9.05
C THR A 241 -3.95 6.05 -10.52
N GLY A 242 -4.76 6.57 -11.43
CA GLY A 242 -4.66 6.37 -12.87
C GLY A 242 -3.51 7.12 -13.55
N TRP A 243 -2.88 8.08 -12.87
CA TRP A 243 -1.75 8.87 -13.40
C TRP A 243 -0.44 8.09 -13.43
N ARG A 244 -0.37 6.99 -12.68
CA ARG A 244 0.80 6.13 -12.58
C ARG A 244 2.09 6.90 -12.23
N LEU A 245 2.09 7.64 -11.13
CA LEU A 245 3.24 8.42 -10.68
C LEU A 245 3.60 8.14 -9.22
N GLY A 246 4.87 7.82 -9.00
CA GLY A 246 5.48 7.59 -7.70
C GLY A 246 6.92 8.05 -7.66
N TYR A 247 7.60 7.73 -6.60
CA TYR A 247 9.02 8.03 -6.45
C TYR A 247 9.69 7.12 -5.42
N VAL A 248 11.01 7.04 -5.54
CA VAL A 248 11.89 6.36 -4.59
C VAL A 248 12.90 7.35 -4.04
N LEU A 249 13.15 7.28 -2.73
CA LEU A 249 14.20 8.04 -2.06
C LEU A 249 15.13 7.07 -1.33
N ALA A 250 16.43 7.16 -1.59
CA ALA A 250 17.44 6.28 -0.99
C ALA A 250 18.83 6.93 -1.00
N ASN A 251 19.81 6.27 -0.40
CA ASN A 251 21.19 6.72 -0.52
C ASN A 251 21.67 6.71 -2.00
N PRO A 252 22.71 7.49 -2.35
CA PRO A 252 23.13 7.66 -3.76
C PRO A 252 23.53 6.36 -4.45
N ILE A 253 24.10 5.38 -3.73
CA ILE A 253 24.54 4.10 -4.31
C ILE A 253 23.33 3.28 -4.74
N LEU A 254 22.34 3.15 -3.85
CA LEU A 254 21.09 2.43 -4.13
C LEU A 254 20.28 3.14 -5.23
N THR A 255 20.15 4.46 -5.15
CA THR A 255 19.47 5.27 -6.18
C THR A 255 20.10 5.06 -7.55
N LYS A 256 21.42 5.12 -7.65
CA LYS A 256 22.14 4.89 -8.93
C LYS A 256 21.91 3.48 -9.46
N ALA A 257 21.88 2.47 -8.58
CA ALA A 257 21.63 1.09 -8.97
C ALA A 257 20.18 0.88 -9.45
N MET A 258 19.18 1.39 -8.71
CA MET A 258 17.77 1.36 -9.10
C MET A 258 17.52 2.09 -10.42
N ASN A 259 18.18 3.22 -10.65
CA ASN A 259 18.04 3.98 -11.90
C ASN A 259 18.56 3.20 -13.13
N LYS A 260 19.50 2.28 -12.98
CA LYS A 260 19.93 1.39 -14.09
C LYS A 260 18.78 0.46 -14.51
N ILE A 261 18.04 -0.08 -13.55
CA ILE A 261 16.90 -0.95 -13.84
C ILE A 261 15.78 -0.12 -14.46
N HIS A 262 15.42 0.99 -13.83
CA HIS A 262 14.38 1.94 -14.29
C HIS A 262 14.57 2.34 -15.77
N GLN A 263 15.79 2.75 -16.16
CA GLN A 263 16.06 3.20 -17.52
C GLN A 263 15.87 2.10 -18.58
N TYR A 264 16.08 0.81 -18.23
CA TYR A 264 15.93 -0.29 -19.18
C TYR A 264 14.51 -0.83 -19.27
N ILE A 265 13.68 -0.67 -18.24
CA ILE A 265 12.30 -1.19 -18.25
C ILE A 265 11.26 -0.13 -18.65
N ILE A 266 11.43 1.12 -18.22
CA ILE A 266 10.45 2.19 -18.39
C ILE A 266 11.03 3.42 -19.09
N MET A 267 12.32 3.69 -18.93
CA MET A 267 13.04 4.87 -19.41
C MET A 267 12.70 6.14 -18.60
N SER A 268 11.44 6.54 -18.51
CA SER A 268 10.96 7.68 -17.70
C SER A 268 9.46 7.59 -17.43
N ALA A 269 9.02 8.18 -16.32
CA ALA A 269 7.60 8.29 -16.01
C ALA A 269 6.87 9.28 -16.93
N PRO A 270 5.50 9.20 -17.06
CA PRO A 270 4.73 10.07 -17.94
C PRO A 270 4.96 11.56 -17.68
N SER A 271 5.35 12.33 -18.70
CA SER A 271 5.75 13.74 -18.55
C SER A 271 4.62 14.62 -18.03
N SER A 272 3.40 14.49 -18.56
CA SER A 272 2.24 15.26 -18.11
C SER A 272 1.89 15.03 -16.65
N ALA A 273 2.00 13.78 -16.17
CA ALA A 273 1.80 13.44 -14.77
C ALA A 273 2.84 14.12 -13.86
N GLN A 274 4.09 14.22 -14.32
CA GLN A 274 5.14 14.90 -13.57
C GLN A 274 4.87 16.40 -13.42
N TYR A 275 4.40 17.08 -14.48
CA TYR A 275 4.01 18.50 -14.38
C TYR A 275 2.82 18.70 -13.44
N GLY A 276 1.81 17.83 -13.49
CA GLY A 276 0.70 17.89 -12.55
C GLY A 276 1.15 17.68 -11.09
N ALA A 277 2.07 16.76 -10.84
CA ALA A 277 2.55 16.45 -9.49
C ALA A 277 3.36 17.62 -8.88
N ILE A 278 4.11 18.37 -9.67
CA ILE A 278 4.78 19.60 -9.21
C ILE A 278 3.75 20.56 -8.60
N GLU A 279 2.65 20.80 -9.32
CA GLU A 279 1.57 21.67 -8.84
C GLU A 279 0.92 21.10 -7.57
N GLY A 280 0.69 19.78 -7.54
CA GLY A 280 0.14 19.08 -6.36
C GLY A 280 0.96 19.32 -5.10
N LEU A 281 2.28 19.13 -5.17
CA LEU A 281 3.20 19.30 -4.04
C LEU A 281 3.30 20.75 -3.56
N ARG A 282 3.12 21.71 -4.45
CA ARG A 282 3.20 23.15 -4.16
C ARG A 282 1.93 23.71 -3.54
N HIS A 283 0.76 23.28 -4.05
CA HIS A 283 -0.46 24.04 -3.83
C HIS A 283 -1.68 23.22 -3.41
N CYS A 284 -1.65 21.88 -3.44
CA CYS A 284 -2.84 21.06 -3.19
C CYS A 284 -2.83 20.33 -1.84
N TYR A 285 -2.07 20.79 -0.86
CA TYR A 285 -2.01 20.12 0.44
C TYR A 285 -3.32 20.24 1.24
N ASP A 286 -4.04 21.36 1.10
CA ASP A 286 -5.34 21.55 1.76
C ASP A 286 -6.39 20.54 1.26
N GLU A 287 -6.34 20.14 -0.02
CA GLU A 287 -7.20 19.09 -0.58
C GLU A 287 -6.86 17.72 0.03
N VAL A 288 -5.58 17.45 0.26
CA VAL A 288 -5.14 16.21 0.96
C VAL A 288 -5.73 16.16 2.37
N LEU A 289 -5.68 17.27 3.10
CA LEU A 289 -6.25 17.37 4.45
C LEU A 289 -7.76 17.15 4.45
N LYS A 290 -8.49 17.74 3.50
CA LYS A 290 -9.95 17.54 3.36
C LYS A 290 -10.30 16.07 3.11
N MET A 291 -9.57 15.39 2.21
CA MET A 291 -9.77 13.97 1.94
C MET A 291 -9.48 13.13 3.19
N ARG A 292 -8.36 13.38 3.86
CA ARG A 292 -7.99 12.71 5.11
C ARG A 292 -9.06 12.84 6.17
N ASP A 293 -9.58 14.03 6.40
CA ASP A 293 -10.60 14.28 7.42
C ASP A 293 -11.93 13.60 7.08
N SER A 294 -12.29 13.54 5.80
CA SER A 294 -13.43 12.75 5.32
C SER A 294 -13.24 11.26 5.60
N TYR A 295 -12.07 10.69 5.26
CA TYR A 295 -11.76 9.30 5.56
C TYR A 295 -11.76 9.00 7.06
N LYS A 296 -11.26 9.91 7.89
CA LYS A 296 -11.31 9.79 9.35
C LYS A 296 -12.74 9.64 9.86
N ALA A 297 -13.67 10.45 9.36
CA ALA A 297 -15.09 10.37 9.72
C ALA A 297 -15.72 9.03 9.29
N ARG A 298 -15.46 8.58 8.07
CA ARG A 298 -15.94 7.30 7.53
C ARG A 298 -15.37 6.10 8.30
N ARG A 299 -14.07 6.12 8.64
CA ARG A 299 -13.44 5.13 9.51
C ARG A 299 -14.16 5.01 10.85
N ASN A 300 -14.40 6.15 11.52
CA ASN A 300 -15.07 6.16 12.82
C ASN A 300 -16.46 5.54 12.74
N PHE A 301 -17.20 5.85 11.67
CA PHE A 301 -18.51 5.24 11.40
C PHE A 301 -18.39 3.71 11.24
N LEU A 302 -17.48 3.23 10.40
CA LEU A 302 -17.36 1.79 10.14
C LEU A 302 -16.88 1.01 11.36
N VAL A 303 -15.85 1.49 12.07
CA VAL A 303 -15.34 0.83 13.28
C VAL A 303 -16.45 0.67 14.31
N LYS A 304 -17.22 1.74 14.57
CA LYS A 304 -18.37 1.66 15.47
C LYS A 304 -19.40 0.64 15.00
N THR A 305 -19.77 0.70 13.70
CA THR A 305 -20.84 -0.12 13.14
C THR A 305 -20.46 -1.60 13.13
N PHE A 306 -19.21 -1.96 12.79
CA PHE A 306 -18.76 -3.35 12.81
C PHE A 306 -18.68 -3.90 14.25
N ASN A 307 -18.18 -3.13 15.20
CA ASN A 307 -18.16 -3.55 16.60
C ASN A 307 -19.59 -3.68 17.17
N ASP A 308 -20.51 -2.78 16.84
CA ASP A 308 -21.94 -2.84 17.27
C ASP A 308 -22.65 -4.11 16.73
N MET A 309 -22.24 -4.65 15.58
CA MET A 309 -22.78 -5.92 15.04
C MET A 309 -21.98 -7.16 15.49
N GLY A 310 -20.99 -6.99 16.37
CA GLY A 310 -20.18 -8.06 16.96
C GLY A 310 -19.13 -8.64 16.02
N LEU A 311 -18.64 -7.84 15.07
CA LEU A 311 -17.43 -8.11 14.29
C LEU A 311 -16.31 -7.26 14.87
N GLU A 312 -15.48 -7.86 15.70
CA GLU A 312 -14.40 -7.14 16.38
C GLU A 312 -13.49 -6.45 15.38
N THR A 313 -13.33 -5.14 15.53
CA THR A 313 -12.59 -4.30 14.60
C THR A 313 -11.74 -3.32 15.39
N PHE A 314 -10.42 -3.43 15.30
CA PHE A 314 -9.55 -2.41 15.87
C PHE A 314 -9.69 -1.10 15.11
N LYS A 315 -9.30 0.01 15.72
CA LYS A 315 -9.43 1.35 15.11
C LYS A 315 -8.18 1.68 14.30
N PRO A 316 -8.20 1.57 12.95
CA PRO A 316 -7.06 1.88 12.11
C PRO A 316 -6.60 3.33 12.29
N GLN A 317 -5.29 3.57 12.34
CA GLN A 317 -4.73 4.90 12.47
C GLN A 317 -4.34 5.54 11.14
N GLY A 318 -4.45 4.79 10.05
CA GLY A 318 -4.18 5.32 8.71
C GLY A 318 -4.73 4.45 7.58
N ALA A 319 -4.37 4.80 6.34
CA ALA A 319 -4.93 4.31 5.09
C ALA A 319 -6.44 4.55 4.98
N PHE A 320 -7.17 3.78 4.19
CA PHE A 320 -8.63 3.86 4.08
C PHE A 320 -9.29 2.47 4.11
N TYR A 321 -8.80 1.60 5.00
CA TYR A 321 -9.31 0.24 5.20
C TYR A 321 -9.63 -0.03 6.66
N VAL A 322 -10.69 -0.80 6.89
CA VAL A 322 -10.92 -1.53 8.13
C VAL A 322 -10.78 -3.03 7.86
N PHE A 323 -10.39 -3.77 8.89
CA PHE A 323 -10.11 -5.21 8.80
C PHE A 323 -10.87 -5.97 9.89
N PRO A 324 -12.23 -6.07 9.77
CA PRO A 324 -13.08 -6.72 10.75
C PRO A 324 -12.80 -8.21 10.89
N CYS A 325 -12.77 -8.69 12.13
CA CYS A 325 -12.74 -10.12 12.47
C CYS A 325 -14.13 -10.74 12.29
N ILE A 326 -14.24 -11.75 11.44
CA ILE A 326 -15.50 -12.41 11.11
C ILE A 326 -15.65 -13.80 11.79
N ARG A 327 -14.71 -14.19 12.66
CA ARG A 327 -14.69 -15.51 13.30
C ARG A 327 -15.98 -15.83 14.07
N SER A 328 -16.66 -14.80 14.62
CA SER A 328 -17.94 -14.95 15.30
C SER A 328 -19.08 -15.41 14.42
N THR A 329 -18.91 -15.44 13.09
CA THR A 329 -19.92 -15.94 12.14
C THR A 329 -19.78 -17.42 11.82
N GLY A 330 -18.68 -18.08 12.25
CA GLY A 330 -18.38 -19.48 11.94
C GLY A 330 -17.97 -19.74 10.48
N LEU A 331 -17.84 -18.71 9.64
CA LEU A 331 -17.44 -18.81 8.25
C LEU A 331 -15.94 -18.54 8.07
N THR A 332 -15.34 -19.14 7.04
CA THR A 332 -14.03 -18.73 6.54
C THR A 332 -14.12 -17.38 5.84
N SER A 333 -12.97 -16.72 5.64
CA SER A 333 -12.91 -15.41 4.96
C SER A 333 -13.49 -15.47 3.55
N ASP A 334 -13.15 -16.50 2.79
CA ASP A 334 -13.66 -16.72 1.43
C ASP A 334 -15.17 -16.99 1.42
N GLU A 335 -15.66 -17.93 2.26
CA GLU A 335 -17.09 -18.23 2.37
C GLU A 335 -17.91 -17.02 2.77
N PHE A 336 -17.39 -16.20 3.70
CA PHE A 336 -18.07 -14.99 4.13
C PHE A 336 -18.25 -14.03 2.95
N CYS A 337 -17.17 -13.74 2.20
CA CYS A 337 -17.22 -12.82 1.08
C CYS A 337 -18.10 -13.33 -0.08
N GLU A 338 -18.02 -14.63 -0.42
CA GLU A 338 -18.85 -15.25 -1.46
C GLU A 338 -20.34 -15.18 -1.08
N LYS A 339 -20.72 -15.67 0.11
CA LYS A 339 -22.10 -15.66 0.58
C LYS A 339 -22.66 -14.24 0.79
N LEU A 340 -21.84 -13.28 1.24
CA LEU A 340 -22.24 -11.88 1.36
C LEU A 340 -22.57 -11.28 -0.01
N LEU A 341 -21.73 -11.53 -1.01
CA LEU A 341 -21.95 -11.07 -2.37
C LEU A 341 -23.23 -11.67 -2.96
N GLU A 342 -23.43 -12.98 -2.83
CA GLU A 342 -24.60 -13.68 -3.35
C GLU A 342 -25.91 -13.21 -2.68
N ASN A 343 -25.93 -13.13 -1.35
CA ASN A 343 -27.16 -12.88 -0.58
C ASN A 343 -27.51 -11.40 -0.44
N GLN A 344 -26.50 -10.51 -0.41
CA GLN A 344 -26.71 -9.09 -0.09
C GLN A 344 -26.20 -8.13 -1.17
N LYS A 345 -25.55 -8.63 -2.22
CA LYS A 345 -24.95 -7.80 -3.27
C LYS A 345 -23.92 -6.79 -2.70
N VAL A 346 -23.13 -7.23 -1.73
CA VAL A 346 -22.02 -6.44 -1.18
C VAL A 346 -20.73 -7.23 -1.37
N ALA A 347 -19.74 -6.62 -2.05
CA ALA A 347 -18.45 -7.21 -2.30
C ALA A 347 -17.40 -6.64 -1.33
N CYS A 348 -16.75 -7.51 -0.55
CA CYS A 348 -15.57 -7.23 0.25
C CYS A 348 -14.41 -8.12 -0.24
N VAL A 349 -13.21 -7.91 0.28
CA VAL A 349 -12.07 -8.77 -0.05
C VAL A 349 -11.76 -9.66 1.15
N PRO A 350 -11.68 -10.99 0.96
CA PRO A 350 -11.31 -11.90 2.05
C PRO A 350 -9.88 -11.61 2.52
N GLY A 351 -9.65 -11.74 3.82
CA GLY A 351 -8.33 -11.49 4.40
C GLY A 351 -7.25 -12.41 3.84
N THR A 352 -7.61 -13.64 3.47
CA THR A 352 -6.75 -14.64 2.82
C THR A 352 -6.13 -14.16 1.51
N ALA A 353 -6.76 -13.20 0.82
CA ALA A 353 -6.17 -12.58 -0.38
C ALA A 353 -4.88 -11.80 -0.08
N PHE A 354 -4.64 -11.43 1.19
CA PHE A 354 -3.47 -10.67 1.64
C PHE A 354 -2.45 -11.53 2.39
N GLY A 355 -2.67 -12.83 2.42
CA GLY A 355 -1.83 -13.84 3.06
C GLY A 355 -2.58 -14.73 4.05
N PRO A 356 -1.99 -15.86 4.43
CA PRO A 356 -2.63 -16.83 5.35
C PRO A 356 -3.02 -16.27 6.72
N ALA A 357 -2.26 -15.31 7.25
CA ALA A 357 -2.57 -14.66 8.53
C ALA A 357 -3.85 -13.78 8.47
N GLY A 358 -4.33 -13.48 7.27
CA GLY A 358 -5.60 -12.79 7.05
C GLY A 358 -6.85 -13.67 7.19
N GLU A 359 -6.72 -15.01 7.42
CA GLU A 359 -7.89 -15.87 7.65
C GLU A 359 -8.66 -15.47 8.91
N GLY A 360 -9.99 -15.44 8.79
CA GLY A 360 -10.89 -14.96 9.83
C GLY A 360 -11.13 -13.45 9.80
N PHE A 361 -10.65 -12.76 8.76
CA PHE A 361 -10.84 -11.33 8.54
C PHE A 361 -11.35 -11.03 7.13
N ILE A 362 -11.91 -9.83 6.95
CA ILE A 362 -12.23 -9.26 5.64
C ILE A 362 -11.66 -7.85 5.54
N ARG A 363 -11.23 -7.43 4.35
CA ARG A 363 -10.88 -6.03 4.11
C ARG A 363 -12.07 -5.27 3.54
N VAL A 364 -12.40 -4.16 4.18
CA VAL A 364 -13.42 -3.21 3.75
C VAL A 364 -12.78 -1.85 3.52
N SER A 365 -12.86 -1.33 2.30
CA SER A 365 -12.44 0.03 1.98
C SER A 365 -13.52 1.02 2.40
N TYR A 366 -13.11 2.18 2.96
CA TYR A 366 -14.02 3.31 3.20
C TYR A 366 -13.79 4.50 2.26
N ALA A 367 -13.10 4.25 1.15
CA ALA A 367 -13.02 5.20 0.04
C ALA A 367 -14.31 5.16 -0.82
N TYR A 368 -15.45 5.43 -0.16
CA TYR A 368 -16.80 5.48 -0.71
C TYR A 368 -17.62 6.52 0.04
N SER A 369 -18.71 7.02 -0.55
CA SER A 369 -19.60 7.98 0.12
C SER A 369 -20.15 7.40 1.43
N LEU A 370 -20.47 8.27 2.39
CA LEU A 370 -21.04 7.83 3.67
C LEU A 370 -22.40 7.15 3.46
N GLU A 371 -23.16 7.59 2.44
CA GLU A 371 -24.45 7.01 2.05
C GLU A 371 -24.30 5.56 1.58
N GLU A 372 -23.35 5.29 0.69
CA GLU A 372 -23.03 3.94 0.24
C GLU A 372 -22.57 3.04 1.38
N LEU A 373 -21.70 3.57 2.26
CA LEU A 373 -21.22 2.84 3.45
C LEU A 373 -22.37 2.49 4.40
N LYS A 374 -23.34 3.39 4.61
CA LYS A 374 -24.54 3.11 5.44
C LYS A 374 -25.38 1.99 4.84
N VAL A 375 -25.65 2.02 3.53
CA VAL A 375 -26.43 0.97 2.84
C VAL A 375 -25.70 -0.36 2.91
N ALA A 376 -24.40 -0.37 2.60
CA ALA A 376 -23.58 -1.58 2.64
C ALA A 376 -23.54 -2.20 4.05
N THR A 377 -23.32 -1.39 5.09
CA THR A 377 -23.26 -1.89 6.47
C THR A 377 -24.58 -2.41 6.98
N GLN A 378 -25.72 -1.85 6.56
CA GLN A 378 -27.06 -2.42 6.87
C GLN A 378 -27.22 -3.82 6.25
N LYS A 379 -26.82 -3.99 4.99
CA LYS A 379 -26.85 -5.29 4.31
C LYS A 379 -25.90 -6.29 4.98
N ILE A 380 -24.69 -5.88 5.34
CA ILE A 380 -23.73 -6.71 6.08
C ILE A 380 -24.35 -7.15 7.42
N LYS A 381 -25.01 -6.23 8.16
CA LYS A 381 -25.65 -6.54 9.44
C LYS A 381 -26.70 -7.63 9.27
N ILE A 382 -27.60 -7.52 8.28
CA ILE A 382 -28.63 -8.53 7.98
C ILE A 382 -27.98 -9.91 7.73
N PHE A 383 -26.87 -9.92 7.01
CA PHE A 383 -26.14 -11.17 6.73
C PHE A 383 -25.52 -11.77 7.99
N VAL A 384 -24.82 -10.94 8.79
CA VAL A 384 -24.18 -11.37 10.05
C VAL A 384 -25.21 -11.89 11.05
N ASP A 385 -26.36 -11.21 11.21
CA ASP A 385 -27.45 -11.63 12.11
C ASP A 385 -28.00 -13.01 11.70
N LYS A 386 -28.12 -13.28 10.38
CA LYS A 386 -28.52 -14.61 9.88
C LYS A 386 -27.47 -15.69 10.15
N CYS A 387 -26.19 -15.39 10.00
CA CYS A 387 -25.13 -16.35 10.30
C CYS A 387 -25.13 -16.74 11.79
N LYS A 388 -25.34 -15.78 12.69
CA LYS A 388 -25.37 -16.02 14.14
C LYS A 388 -26.65 -16.73 14.59
N GLY A 389 -27.81 -16.42 13.99
CA GLY A 389 -29.08 -17.07 14.32
C GLY A 389 -29.25 -18.51 13.80
N ASN A 390 -28.36 -19.00 12.94
CA ASN A 390 -28.34 -20.40 12.51
C ASN A 390 -27.48 -21.30 13.41
N HIS A 391 -26.89 -20.74 14.47
CA HIS A 391 -26.10 -21.47 15.47
C HIS A 391 -26.83 -21.68 16.81
N ASP A 392 -28.10 -21.16 16.95
CA ASP A 392 -29.04 -21.45 18.04
C ASP A 392 -30.05 -22.55 17.58
#